data_f72a55fa16dc3a1fbbd9be81ed576050
#
_entry.id   f72a55fa16dc3a1fbbd9be81ed576050
#
_cell.length_a   1.000
_cell.length_b   1.000
_cell.length_c   1.000
_cell.angle_alpha   90.00
_cell.angle_beta   90.00
_cell.angle_gamma   90.00
#
_symmetry.space_group_name_H-M   'P 1'
#
loop_
_entity.id
_entity.type
_entity.pdbx_description
1 polymer ?
#
loop_
_entity_poly.entity_id
_entity_poly.type
_entity_poly.pdbx_seq_one_letter_code
_entity_poly.pdbx_strand_id
1 'polypeptide(L)'
;MVAPDSQRRVVITGIGLISPLGNSLETLGSALAERRSGVGPFTLLPAENLPVGFAGEATECTESIDDFGELPKDVKKMIRKGLKIMCRETKMGVASAQRAIADATFAEGLPDPERSGVLFGSDYMLTQPSEFTAGVGHCRDENGQFDFPR
;
A
#
# COMPACT_ATOMS: atom_id res chain seq x y z
N MET A 1 42.31 -15.92 16.95
CA MET A 1 42.40 -14.87 15.92
C MET A 1 41.10 -14.93 15.14
N VAL A 2 40.17 -14.04 15.42
CA VAL A 2 38.88 -13.94 14.70
C VAL A 2 39.21 -13.33 13.35
N ALA A 3 38.85 -14.03 12.25
CA ALA A 3 39.04 -13.49 10.91
C ALA A 3 38.33 -12.14 10.80
N PRO A 4 38.90 -11.14 10.10
CA PRO A 4 38.22 -9.86 9.90
C PRO A 4 36.90 -10.10 9.22
N ASP A 5 35.86 -9.57 9.84
CA ASP A 5 34.48 -9.61 9.40
C ASP A 5 34.41 -9.24 7.90
N SER A 6 34.17 -10.24 7.07
CA SER A 6 33.88 -9.97 5.67
C SER A 6 32.56 -9.22 5.69
N GLN A 7 32.60 -7.89 5.58
CA GLN A 7 31.41 -7.04 5.57
C GLN A 7 30.44 -7.59 4.53
N ARG A 8 29.37 -8.22 5.01
CA ARG A 8 28.29 -8.69 4.16
C ARG A 8 27.67 -7.47 3.49
N ARG A 9 27.84 -7.37 2.19
CA ARG A 9 27.21 -6.29 1.42
C ARG A 9 25.75 -6.61 1.24
N VAL A 10 24.87 -5.67 1.56
CA VAL A 10 23.44 -5.71 1.29
C VAL A 10 23.18 -4.81 0.08
N VAL A 11 22.42 -5.30 -0.86
CA VAL A 11 22.08 -4.58 -2.09
C VAL A 11 20.55 -4.58 -2.28
N ILE A 12 20.05 -3.52 -2.90
CA ILE A 12 18.67 -3.43 -3.37
C ILE A 12 18.65 -4.07 -4.76
N THR A 13 17.82 -5.09 -4.95
CA THR A 13 17.72 -5.82 -6.22
C THR A 13 16.48 -5.44 -7.02
N GLY A 14 15.46 -4.87 -6.40
CA GLY A 14 14.26 -4.41 -7.06
C GLY A 14 13.47 -3.42 -6.21
N ILE A 15 12.75 -2.54 -6.85
CA ILE A 15 11.93 -1.50 -6.20
C ILE A 15 10.52 -1.55 -6.78
N GLY A 16 9.52 -1.62 -5.89
CA GLY A 16 8.12 -1.44 -6.21
C GLY A 16 7.52 -0.37 -5.33
N LEU A 17 6.75 0.51 -5.93
CA LEU A 17 6.15 1.63 -5.20
C LEU A 17 4.70 1.89 -5.62
N ILE A 18 3.95 2.46 -4.70
CA ILE A 18 2.65 3.08 -4.90
C ILE A 18 2.70 4.41 -4.14
N SER A 19 2.45 5.50 -4.83
CA SER A 19 2.58 6.83 -4.23
C SER A 19 1.60 7.84 -4.85
N PRO A 20 1.37 8.99 -4.19
CA PRO A 20 0.61 10.09 -4.78
C PRO A 20 1.23 10.72 -6.03
N LEU A 21 2.49 10.40 -6.32
CA LEU A 21 3.23 10.90 -7.50
C LEU A 21 3.27 9.89 -8.65
N GLY A 22 2.62 8.74 -8.49
CA GLY A 22 2.57 7.67 -9.46
C GLY A 22 3.06 6.34 -8.89
N ASN A 23 2.92 5.30 -9.69
CA ASN A 23 3.14 3.92 -9.28
C ASN A 23 4.33 3.25 -9.98
N SER A 24 5.23 4.04 -10.59
CA SER A 24 6.47 3.56 -11.22
C SER A 24 7.66 4.44 -10.85
N LEU A 25 8.87 3.87 -10.93
CA LEU A 25 10.12 4.62 -10.71
C LEU A 25 10.25 5.78 -11.70
N GLU A 26 9.80 5.59 -12.94
CA GLU A 26 9.85 6.61 -13.99
C GLU A 26 8.93 7.80 -13.64
N THR A 27 7.67 7.53 -13.26
CA THR A 27 6.72 8.59 -12.90
C THR A 27 7.15 9.33 -11.64
N LEU A 28 7.64 8.60 -10.63
CA LEU A 28 8.17 9.20 -9.41
C LEU A 28 9.42 10.05 -9.72
N GLY A 29 10.36 9.51 -10.50
CA GLY A 29 11.59 10.24 -10.86
C GLY A 29 11.30 11.54 -11.64
N SER A 30 10.39 11.48 -12.60
CA SER A 30 9.94 12.67 -13.34
C SER A 30 9.28 13.70 -12.42
N ALA A 31 8.40 13.27 -11.53
CA ALA A 31 7.74 14.15 -10.58
C ALA A 31 8.73 14.85 -9.64
N LEU A 32 9.75 14.13 -9.16
CA LEU A 32 10.80 14.69 -8.31
C LEU A 32 11.67 15.68 -9.08
N ALA A 33 12.03 15.37 -10.33
CA ALA A 33 12.81 16.28 -11.18
C ALA A 33 12.05 17.58 -11.45
N GLU A 34 10.75 17.51 -11.64
CA GLU A 34 9.83 18.63 -11.82
C GLU A 34 9.47 19.35 -10.51
N ARG A 35 9.96 18.87 -9.37
CA ARG A 35 9.60 19.35 -8.03
C ARG A 35 8.08 19.34 -7.76
N ARG A 36 7.39 18.38 -8.34
CA ARG A 36 5.94 18.22 -8.19
C ARG A 36 5.62 17.65 -6.81
N SER A 37 4.63 18.23 -6.12
CA SER A 37 4.11 17.72 -4.86
C SER A 37 3.01 16.71 -5.13
N GLY A 38 3.01 15.61 -4.35
CA GLY A 38 1.90 14.66 -4.30
C GLY A 38 0.86 15.01 -3.22
N VAL A 39 1.04 16.15 -2.52
CA VAL A 39 0.08 16.62 -1.52
C VAL A 39 -0.83 17.66 -2.15
N GLY A 40 -2.13 17.47 -2.02
CA GLY A 40 -3.17 18.34 -2.54
C GLY A 40 -4.45 18.30 -1.69
N PRO A 41 -5.50 19.01 -2.08
CA PRO A 41 -6.80 18.90 -1.44
C PRO A 41 -7.32 17.47 -1.44
N PHE A 42 -8.07 17.08 -0.41
CA PHE A 42 -8.75 15.79 -0.38
C PHE A 42 -9.69 15.61 -1.58
N THR A 43 -9.64 14.40 -2.19
CA THR A 43 -10.56 14.00 -3.26
C THR A 43 -11.34 12.73 -2.91
N LEU A 44 -10.77 11.88 -2.04
CA LEU A 44 -11.38 10.62 -1.63
C LEU A 44 -12.30 10.74 -0.41
N LEU A 45 -12.13 11.82 0.38
CA LEU A 45 -12.91 12.08 1.58
C LEU A 45 -13.48 13.50 1.56
N PRO A 46 -14.69 13.73 2.13
CA PRO A 46 -15.22 15.08 2.32
C PRO A 46 -14.37 15.82 3.37
N ALA A 47 -13.71 16.89 2.96
CA ALA A 47 -12.77 17.64 3.80
C ALA A 47 -13.44 18.56 4.82
N GLU A 48 -14.75 18.85 4.68
CA GLU A 48 -15.48 19.87 5.41
C GLU A 48 -15.47 19.69 6.94
N ASN A 49 -15.37 18.44 7.39
CA ASN A 49 -15.37 18.10 8.82
C ASN A 49 -14.03 17.56 9.31
N LEU A 50 -12.98 17.67 8.50
CA LEU A 50 -11.65 17.20 8.87
C LEU A 50 -10.78 18.35 9.39
N PRO A 51 -9.87 18.10 10.36
CA PRO A 51 -8.99 19.13 10.90
C PRO A 51 -7.96 19.65 9.88
N VAL A 52 -7.73 18.91 8.79
CA VAL A 52 -6.87 19.27 7.66
C VAL A 52 -7.61 19.02 6.35
N GLY A 53 -7.43 19.90 5.38
CA GLY A 53 -8.08 19.84 4.08
C GLY A 53 -7.20 19.31 2.93
N PHE A 54 -6.02 18.75 3.24
CA PHE A 54 -5.05 18.28 2.23
C PHE A 54 -4.32 17.02 2.70
N ALA A 55 -3.97 16.18 1.73
CA ALA A 55 -3.18 14.96 1.97
C ALA A 55 -2.46 14.50 0.68
N GLY A 56 -1.60 13.50 0.82
CA GLY A 56 -1.08 12.73 -0.31
C GLY A 56 -1.98 11.53 -0.56
N GLU A 57 -2.73 11.54 -1.65
CA GLU A 57 -3.64 10.46 -2.02
C GLU A 57 -3.08 9.65 -3.19
N ALA A 58 -2.85 8.35 -2.99
CA ALA A 58 -2.43 7.44 -4.07
C ALA A 58 -3.64 7.04 -4.94
N THR A 59 -4.14 8.01 -5.72
CA THR A 59 -5.38 7.87 -6.51
C THR A 59 -5.25 6.89 -7.68
N GLU A 60 -4.03 6.66 -8.17
CA GLU A 60 -3.76 5.66 -9.22
C GLU A 60 -3.80 4.21 -8.69
N CYS A 61 -3.86 4.02 -7.38
CA CYS A 61 -4.08 2.70 -6.78
C CYS A 61 -5.58 2.40 -6.76
N THR A 62 -6.03 1.60 -7.73
CA THR A 62 -7.44 1.26 -7.94
C THR A 62 -7.92 0.11 -7.07
N GLU A 63 -7.03 -0.51 -6.30
CA GLU A 63 -7.25 -1.71 -5.48
C GLU A 63 -7.66 -2.95 -6.29
N SER A 64 -7.46 -2.88 -7.60
CA SER A 64 -7.72 -3.98 -8.52
C SER A 64 -6.50 -4.88 -8.69
N ILE A 65 -6.70 -6.02 -9.33
CA ILE A 65 -5.61 -6.94 -9.66
C ILE A 65 -4.57 -6.33 -10.61
N ASP A 66 -4.91 -5.26 -11.30
CA ASP A 66 -4.03 -4.63 -12.28
C ASP A 66 -2.96 -3.75 -11.60
N ASP A 67 -3.20 -3.34 -10.35
CA ASP A 67 -2.20 -2.64 -9.55
C ASP A 67 -0.96 -3.49 -9.24
N PHE A 68 -1.08 -4.81 -9.35
CA PHE A 68 -0.01 -5.77 -9.02
C PHE A 68 0.97 -6.03 -10.15
N GLY A 69 0.77 -5.42 -11.32
CA GLY A 69 1.57 -5.64 -12.52
C GLY A 69 1.29 -6.97 -13.21
N GLU A 70 2.24 -7.40 -14.04
CA GLU A 70 2.14 -8.70 -14.72
C GLU A 70 2.42 -9.84 -13.75
N LEU A 71 1.48 -10.79 -13.68
CA LEU A 71 1.53 -11.90 -12.73
C LEU A 71 1.34 -13.25 -13.44
N PRO A 72 2.04 -14.30 -13.01
CA PRO A 72 1.71 -15.67 -13.36
C PRO A 72 0.25 -16.02 -13.01
N LYS A 73 -0.36 -16.93 -13.76
CA LYS A 73 -1.80 -17.24 -13.62
C LYS A 73 -2.20 -17.73 -12.22
N ASP A 74 -1.36 -18.54 -11.61
CA ASP A 74 -1.55 -19.09 -10.27
C ASP A 74 -1.45 -17.99 -9.19
N VAL A 75 -0.43 -17.14 -9.27
CA VAL A 75 -0.25 -15.98 -8.38
C VAL A 75 -1.43 -15.01 -8.53
N LYS A 76 -1.81 -14.69 -9.76
CA LYS A 76 -2.97 -13.83 -10.06
C LYS A 76 -4.26 -14.38 -9.43
N LYS A 77 -4.48 -15.71 -9.50
CA LYS A 77 -5.64 -16.35 -8.87
C LYS A 77 -5.59 -16.28 -7.35
N MET A 78 -4.42 -16.46 -6.76
CA MET A 78 -4.22 -16.37 -5.31
C MET A 78 -4.49 -14.94 -4.81
N ILE A 79 -3.89 -13.94 -5.45
CA ILE A 79 -4.09 -12.53 -5.09
C ILE A 79 -5.55 -12.13 -5.21
N ARG A 80 -6.26 -12.49 -6.31
CA ARG A 80 -7.69 -12.21 -6.48
C ARG A 80 -8.57 -12.75 -5.35
N LYS A 81 -8.20 -13.89 -4.76
CA LYS A 81 -8.91 -14.40 -3.57
C LYS A 81 -8.61 -13.54 -2.35
N GLY A 82 -7.35 -13.14 -2.17
CA GLY A 82 -6.91 -12.30 -1.07
C GLY A 82 -7.51 -10.89 -1.10
N LEU A 83 -7.70 -10.29 -2.29
CA LEU A 83 -8.28 -8.95 -2.45
C LEU A 83 -9.65 -8.77 -1.77
N LYS A 84 -10.40 -9.87 -1.57
CA LYS A 84 -11.71 -9.83 -0.92
C LYS A 84 -11.65 -9.56 0.58
N ILE A 85 -10.49 -9.78 1.20
CA ILE A 85 -10.30 -9.68 2.66
C ILE A 85 -9.16 -8.73 3.02
N MET A 86 -8.41 -8.22 2.05
CA MET A 86 -7.33 -7.27 2.27
C MET A 86 -7.90 -5.86 2.42
N CYS A 87 -7.49 -5.14 3.45
CA CYS A 87 -7.67 -3.69 3.53
C CYS A 87 -6.80 -2.97 2.50
N ARG A 88 -7.03 -1.69 2.27
CA ARG A 88 -6.32 -0.88 1.27
C ARG A 88 -4.81 -0.93 1.47
N GLU A 89 -4.32 -0.74 2.69
CA GLU A 89 -2.90 -0.74 3.04
C GLU A 89 -2.24 -2.08 2.70
N THR A 90 -2.92 -3.18 3.00
CA THR A 90 -2.44 -4.52 2.65
C THR A 90 -2.38 -4.71 1.13
N LYS A 91 -3.39 -4.25 0.39
CA LYS A 91 -3.38 -4.29 -1.08
C LYS A 91 -2.21 -3.50 -1.65
N MET A 92 -1.98 -2.28 -1.17
CA MET A 92 -0.86 -1.43 -1.58
C MET A 92 0.49 -2.09 -1.27
N GLY A 93 0.65 -2.65 -0.07
CA GLY A 93 1.87 -3.34 0.34
C GLY A 93 2.18 -4.57 -0.50
N VAL A 94 1.18 -5.43 -0.72
CA VAL A 94 1.36 -6.63 -1.56
C VAL A 94 1.62 -6.24 -3.02
N ALA A 95 0.94 -5.21 -3.54
CA ALA A 95 1.16 -4.72 -4.90
C ALA A 95 2.59 -4.16 -5.07
N SER A 96 3.07 -3.36 -4.11
CA SER A 96 4.44 -2.85 -4.11
C SER A 96 5.46 -3.99 -4.05
N ALA A 97 5.24 -5.00 -3.20
CA ALA A 97 6.12 -6.15 -3.10
C ALA A 97 6.17 -6.97 -4.41
N GLN A 98 5.02 -7.19 -5.07
CA GLN A 98 4.98 -7.88 -6.36
C GLN A 98 5.71 -7.10 -7.46
N ARG A 99 5.56 -5.78 -7.49
CA ARG A 99 6.30 -4.91 -8.42
C ARG A 99 7.80 -4.94 -8.16
N ALA A 100 8.23 -4.94 -6.89
CA ALA A 100 9.64 -5.06 -6.52
C ALA A 100 10.23 -6.42 -6.96
N ILE A 101 9.48 -7.51 -6.80
CA ILE A 101 9.88 -8.84 -7.28
C ILE A 101 10.02 -8.86 -8.81
N ALA A 102 9.09 -8.23 -9.51
CA ALA A 102 9.15 -8.15 -10.97
C ALA A 102 10.34 -7.29 -11.45
N ASP A 103 10.61 -6.17 -10.77
CA ASP A 103 11.73 -5.27 -11.08
C ASP A 103 13.09 -5.94 -10.80
N ALA A 104 13.16 -6.79 -9.79
CA ALA A 104 14.39 -7.48 -9.39
C ALA A 104 14.96 -8.42 -10.46
N THR A 105 14.14 -8.86 -11.43
CA THR A 105 14.56 -9.73 -12.57
C THR A 105 15.50 -10.85 -12.12
N PHE A 106 15.07 -11.67 -11.17
CA PHE A 106 15.88 -12.78 -10.65
C PHE A 106 16.22 -13.79 -11.75
N ALA A 107 17.48 -13.84 -12.15
CA ALA A 107 17.95 -14.71 -13.23
C ALA A 107 17.83 -16.20 -12.90
N GLU A 108 17.90 -16.56 -11.63
CA GLU A 108 17.85 -17.94 -11.14
C GLU A 108 16.45 -18.35 -10.60
N GLY A 109 15.41 -17.53 -10.85
CA GLY A 109 14.09 -17.71 -10.29
C GLY A 109 13.91 -17.01 -8.94
N LEU A 110 12.72 -17.16 -8.34
CA LEU A 110 12.43 -16.54 -7.05
C LEU A 110 13.34 -17.06 -5.93
N PRO A 111 13.73 -16.23 -4.97
CA PRO A 111 14.50 -16.66 -3.81
C PRO A 111 13.80 -17.80 -3.06
N ASP A 112 14.60 -18.65 -2.42
CA ASP A 112 14.10 -19.71 -1.55
C ASP A 112 13.18 -19.12 -0.46
N PRO A 113 11.91 -19.57 -0.36
CA PRO A 113 10.96 -19.05 0.63
C PRO A 113 11.44 -19.22 2.08
N GLU A 114 12.20 -20.29 2.38
CA GLU A 114 12.75 -20.53 3.73
C GLU A 114 13.85 -19.54 4.11
N ARG A 115 14.44 -18.88 3.13
CA ARG A 115 15.48 -17.85 3.29
C ARG A 115 14.98 -16.44 3.00
N SER A 116 13.69 -16.30 2.72
CA SER A 116 13.06 -15.03 2.39
C SER A 116 12.18 -14.56 3.54
N GLY A 117 12.21 -13.28 3.81
CA GLY A 117 11.36 -12.66 4.81
C GLY A 117 10.68 -11.42 4.27
N VAL A 118 9.50 -11.12 4.81
CA VAL A 118 8.78 -9.88 4.53
C VAL A 118 8.72 -9.06 5.81
N LEU A 119 9.19 -7.83 5.72
CA LEU A 119 9.03 -6.83 6.77
C LEU A 119 8.14 -5.71 6.21
N PHE A 120 6.97 -5.54 6.79
CA PHE A 120 6.00 -4.53 6.37
C PHE A 120 5.56 -3.70 7.57
N GLY A 121 5.55 -2.38 7.41
CA GLY A 121 5.09 -1.44 8.42
C GLY A 121 3.93 -0.62 7.88
N SER A 122 2.92 -0.38 8.75
CA SER A 122 1.82 0.53 8.49
C SER A 122 1.52 1.27 9.79
N ASP A 123 1.18 2.55 9.70
CA ASP A 123 0.85 3.34 10.89
C ASP A 123 -0.51 2.89 11.45
N TYR A 124 -1.52 2.83 10.61
CA TYR A 124 -2.83 2.31 10.95
C TYR A 124 -3.32 1.37 9.85
N MET A 125 -3.87 0.21 10.24
CA MET A 125 -4.69 -0.61 9.35
C MET A 125 -6.13 -0.12 9.49
N LEU A 126 -6.53 0.79 8.62
CA LEU A 126 -7.84 1.42 8.74
C LEU A 126 -8.87 0.67 7.90
N THR A 127 -9.88 0.20 8.58
CA THR A 127 -11.19 -0.04 7.99
C THR A 127 -11.67 1.27 7.35
N GLN A 128 -12.16 1.20 6.13
CA GLN A 128 -12.65 2.39 5.42
C GLN A 128 -13.75 3.09 6.25
N PRO A 129 -13.79 4.43 6.30
CA PRO A 129 -14.85 5.16 7.03
C PRO A 129 -16.26 4.71 6.65
N SER A 130 -16.49 4.34 5.40
CA SER A 130 -17.75 3.78 4.90
C SER A 130 -18.17 2.47 5.58
N GLU A 131 -17.21 1.66 6.05
CA GLU A 131 -17.51 0.40 6.74
C GLU A 131 -17.98 0.63 8.18
N PHE A 132 -17.59 1.75 8.81
CA PHE A 132 -18.05 2.13 10.13
C PHE A 132 -19.40 2.86 10.13
N THR A 133 -19.74 3.52 9.02
CA THR A 133 -20.89 4.46 8.98
C THR A 133 -22.18 3.84 9.47
N ALA A 134 -22.48 2.61 9.06
CA ALA A 134 -23.70 1.91 9.48
C ALA A 134 -23.66 1.58 10.98
N GLY A 135 -22.56 1.03 11.49
CA GLY A 135 -22.39 0.67 12.91
C GLY A 135 -22.47 1.90 13.81
N VAL A 136 -21.73 2.96 13.47
CA VAL A 136 -21.75 4.22 14.22
C VAL A 136 -23.14 4.88 14.16
N GLY A 137 -23.84 4.76 13.01
CA GLY A 137 -25.21 5.27 12.86
C GLY A 137 -26.19 4.59 13.82
N HIS A 138 -26.06 3.29 14.04
CA HIS A 138 -26.88 2.54 15.00
C HIS A 138 -26.60 2.90 16.46
N CYS A 139 -25.41 3.41 16.76
CA CYS A 139 -25.02 3.83 18.10
C CYS A 139 -25.35 5.30 18.41
N ARG A 140 -26.20 5.95 17.62
CA ARG A 140 -26.67 7.31 17.88
C ARG A 140 -28.04 7.31 18.56
N ASP A 141 -28.20 8.21 19.52
CA ASP A 141 -29.49 8.50 20.15
C ASP A 141 -30.36 9.40 19.26
N GLU A 142 -31.58 9.74 19.76
CA GLU A 142 -32.54 10.59 19.07
C GLU A 142 -32.02 12.04 18.84
N ASN A 143 -31.03 12.47 19.61
CA ASN A 143 -30.36 13.76 19.49
C ASN A 143 -29.13 13.72 18.60
N GLY A 144 -28.82 12.52 18.02
CA GLY A 144 -27.65 12.29 17.17
C GLY A 144 -26.33 12.16 17.93
N GLN A 145 -26.38 12.02 19.26
CA GLN A 145 -25.20 11.80 20.10
C GLN A 145 -24.87 10.30 20.17
N PHE A 146 -23.57 10.00 20.32
CA PHE A 146 -23.11 8.62 20.41
C PHE A 146 -23.51 8.00 21.75
N ASP A 147 -24.20 6.87 21.72
CA ASP A 147 -24.68 6.10 22.86
C ASP A 147 -23.84 4.82 23.01
N PHE A 148 -22.94 4.80 23.99
CA PHE A 148 -22.00 3.72 24.24
C PHE A 148 -22.62 2.33 24.59
N PRO A 149 -23.80 2.25 25.22
CA PRO A 149 -24.44 0.97 25.54
C PRO A 149 -25.07 0.23 24.36
N ARG A 150 -25.15 0.84 23.19
CA ARG A 150 -25.66 0.22 21.97
C ARG A 150 -24.51 -0.26 21.09
#